data_8723c3ca540811291de5e935f38d82eb
#
_entry.id   8723c3ca540811291de5e935f38d82eb
#
_cell.length_a   1.000
_cell.length_b   1.000
_cell.length_c   1.000
_cell.angle_alpha   90.00
_cell.angle_beta   90.00
_cell.angle_gamma   90.00
#
_symmetry.space_group_name_H-M   'P 1'
#
loop_
_entity.id
_entity.type
_entity.pdbx_description
1 polymer ?
#
loop_
_entity_poly.entity_id
_entity_poly.type
_entity_poly.pdbx_seq_one_letter_code
_entity_poly.pdbx_strand_id
1 'polypeptide(L)'
;MEYQSPLHKKLHDGVFVFTAETTPPDSSNKETLLKKIKSLKGVADAINVTDSPGAKVHMSALTAAIILAQNDIDPILQLTVRDRNRLALQGDLVGASALGVHNILCLSGDDPKVGDQPETKPAQDIDSTTLVATANMMRTDKKFPSGRAIDPAPKLFIGGAEVPSKGKPNTEKILGKIKNGIDFFQTQYVFEAKKLEEYMKVLNDAGILEKTSFLIGLGPFASAKSAKWMNDNLFGVDVPDEIIKRLEQAKDQKEESKKVCFELIQIFREIKGVKGIHLMGHKKEEVIAEIIKESKIS
;
A
#
# COMPACT_ATOMS: atom_id res chain seq x y z
N MET A 1 -22.55 12.02 -3.96
CA MET A 1 -21.88 10.72 -3.68
C MET A 1 -21.20 10.85 -2.31
N GLU A 2 -21.38 9.91 -1.41
CA GLU A 2 -20.68 9.93 -0.10
C GLU A 2 -19.34 9.22 -0.25
N TYR A 3 -18.24 9.92 0.06
CA TYR A 3 -16.90 9.34 0.01
C TYR A 3 -16.63 8.51 1.27
N GLN A 4 -15.94 7.39 1.12
CA GLN A 4 -15.62 6.51 2.23
C GLN A 4 -14.51 7.09 3.13
N SER A 5 -13.56 7.83 2.53
CA SER A 5 -12.39 8.39 3.22
C SER A 5 -11.90 9.67 2.53
N PRO A 6 -11.00 10.45 3.17
CA PRO A 6 -10.28 11.56 2.55
C PRO A 6 -9.48 11.12 1.31
N LEU A 7 -8.82 9.96 1.35
CA LEU A 7 -8.08 9.41 0.20
C LEU A 7 -9.02 9.13 -0.98
N HIS A 8 -10.18 8.48 -0.73
CA HIS A 8 -11.18 8.23 -1.76
C HIS A 8 -11.64 9.54 -2.42
N LYS A 9 -11.92 10.56 -1.62
CA LYS A 9 -12.32 11.87 -2.14
C LYS A 9 -11.26 12.47 -3.05
N LYS A 10 -9.99 12.50 -2.63
CA LYS A 10 -8.89 13.06 -3.42
C LYS A 10 -8.72 12.34 -4.76
N LEU A 11 -8.74 11.00 -4.77
CA LEU A 11 -8.63 10.21 -5.99
C LEU A 11 -9.81 10.45 -6.93
N HIS A 12 -11.03 10.55 -6.40
CA HIS A 12 -12.23 10.89 -7.19
C HIS A 12 -12.14 12.29 -7.81
N ASP A 13 -11.63 13.26 -7.05
CA ASP A 13 -11.46 14.64 -7.52
C ASP A 13 -10.27 14.81 -8.49
N GLY A 14 -9.58 13.71 -8.82
CA GLY A 14 -8.45 13.72 -9.75
C GLY A 14 -7.15 14.28 -9.18
N VAL A 15 -7.07 14.41 -7.86
CA VAL A 15 -5.85 14.87 -7.17
C VAL A 15 -4.78 13.78 -7.25
N PHE A 16 -3.55 14.16 -7.65
CA PHE A 16 -2.40 13.27 -7.58
C PHE A 16 -1.98 13.09 -6.13
N VAL A 17 -2.11 11.87 -5.60
CA VAL A 17 -1.92 11.60 -4.17
C VAL A 17 -0.55 11.01 -3.83
N PHE A 18 -0.10 11.24 -2.60
CA PHE A 18 1.07 10.61 -2.03
C PHE A 18 0.67 9.82 -0.78
N THR A 19 0.78 8.50 -0.85
CA THR A 19 0.67 7.65 0.33
C THR A 19 2.06 7.24 0.82
N ALA A 20 2.22 7.08 2.11
CA ALA A 20 3.46 6.62 2.73
C ALA A 20 3.21 5.35 3.54
N GLU A 21 4.24 4.57 3.78
CA GLU A 21 4.15 3.35 4.58
C GLU A 21 4.89 3.50 5.91
N THR A 22 4.32 2.93 6.96
CA THR A 22 4.99 2.75 8.25
C THR A 22 4.76 1.34 8.78
N THR A 23 5.79 0.78 9.40
CA THR A 23 5.68 -0.47 10.17
C THR A 23 5.35 -0.14 11.62
N PRO A 24 4.28 -0.70 12.19
CA PRO A 24 3.99 -0.53 13.63
C PRO A 24 5.20 -0.91 14.50
N PRO A 25 5.42 -0.23 15.63
CA PRO A 25 6.56 -0.52 16.49
C PRO A 25 6.38 -1.82 17.28
N ASP A 26 7.50 -2.39 17.73
CA ASP A 26 7.55 -3.47 18.72
C ASP A 26 7.40 -2.87 20.12
N SER A 27 6.26 -2.26 20.37
CA SER A 27 6.02 -1.52 21.61
C SER A 27 4.52 -1.47 21.92
N SER A 28 4.17 -1.56 23.20
CA SER A 28 2.81 -1.32 23.70
C SER A 28 2.52 0.18 23.94
N ASN A 29 3.50 1.06 23.68
CA ASN A 29 3.32 2.50 23.86
C ASN A 29 2.94 3.17 22.54
N LYS A 30 1.73 3.73 22.47
CA LYS A 30 1.23 4.45 21.30
C LYS A 30 2.09 5.66 20.91
N GLU A 31 2.75 6.32 21.85
CA GLU A 31 3.62 7.47 21.56
C GLU A 31 4.84 7.09 20.71
N THR A 32 5.29 5.83 20.80
CA THR A 32 6.35 5.32 19.92
C THR A 32 5.91 5.33 18.45
N LEU A 33 4.66 4.94 18.16
CA LEU A 33 4.09 5.01 16.82
C LEU A 33 3.93 6.48 16.37
N LEU A 34 3.32 7.32 17.19
CA LEU A 34 3.06 8.72 16.86
C LEU A 34 4.36 9.51 16.60
N LYS A 35 5.41 9.24 17.39
CA LYS A 35 6.74 9.83 17.16
C LYS A 35 7.32 9.37 15.82
N LYS A 36 7.17 8.10 15.49
CA LYS A 36 7.70 7.52 14.25
C LYS A 36 7.09 8.17 13.00
N ILE A 37 5.77 8.42 13.01
CA ILE A 37 5.04 8.96 11.86
C ILE A 37 4.93 10.49 11.86
N LYS A 38 5.54 11.16 12.84
CA LYS A 38 5.40 12.62 13.05
C LYS A 38 5.74 13.43 11.79
N SER A 39 6.78 13.04 11.05
CA SER A 39 7.21 13.70 9.82
C SER A 39 6.22 13.56 8.67
N LEU A 40 5.43 12.47 8.66
CA LEU A 40 4.45 12.17 7.61
C LEU A 40 3.09 12.85 7.85
N LYS A 41 2.77 13.20 9.11
CA LYS A 41 1.49 13.83 9.46
C LYS A 41 1.34 15.18 8.74
N GLY A 42 0.24 15.35 8.00
CA GLY A 42 -0.03 16.55 7.19
C GLY A 42 0.79 16.65 5.90
N VAL A 43 1.67 15.69 5.64
CA VAL A 43 2.50 15.62 4.43
C VAL A 43 2.00 14.55 3.48
N ALA A 44 1.87 13.30 3.94
CA ALA A 44 1.23 12.23 3.19
C ALA A 44 -0.30 12.40 3.17
N ASP A 45 -0.94 11.99 2.07
CA ASP A 45 -2.40 12.05 1.92
C ASP A 45 -3.09 10.90 2.66
N ALA A 46 -2.41 9.75 2.80
CA ALA A 46 -2.77 8.66 3.69
C ALA A 46 -1.51 7.86 4.09
N ILE A 47 -1.57 7.15 5.21
CA ILE A 47 -0.43 6.36 5.72
C ILE A 47 -0.82 4.89 5.84
N ASN A 48 -0.14 4.04 5.08
CA ASN A 48 -0.24 2.59 5.19
C ASN A 48 0.37 2.12 6.52
N VAL A 49 -0.36 1.25 7.18
CA VAL A 49 0.09 0.55 8.39
C VAL A 49 0.29 -0.91 8.02
N THR A 50 1.55 -1.37 7.99
CA THR A 50 1.88 -2.73 7.58
C THR A 50 1.41 -3.78 8.59
N ASP A 51 0.99 -4.94 8.09
CA ASP A 51 0.46 -6.04 8.90
C ASP A 51 1.49 -7.17 9.01
N SER A 52 2.27 -7.12 10.09
CA SER A 52 3.33 -8.11 10.42
C SER A 52 4.26 -8.40 9.23
N PRO A 53 4.94 -7.37 8.67
CA PRO A 53 5.83 -7.51 7.53
C PRO A 53 6.99 -8.45 7.85
N GLY A 54 7.40 -9.26 6.86
CA GLY A 54 8.41 -10.29 7.03
C GLY A 54 8.01 -11.38 8.03
N ALA A 55 6.70 -11.56 8.25
CA ALA A 55 6.13 -12.52 9.20
C ALA A 55 6.68 -12.37 10.62
N LYS A 56 6.89 -11.13 11.07
CA LYS A 56 7.36 -10.79 12.43
C LYS A 56 6.26 -10.09 13.22
N VAL A 57 6.28 -10.31 14.54
CA VAL A 57 5.31 -9.66 15.43
C VAL A 57 5.65 -8.18 15.60
N HIS A 58 4.62 -7.35 15.47
CA HIS A 58 4.63 -5.91 15.75
C HIS A 58 3.33 -5.54 16.47
N MET A 59 3.17 -4.28 16.88
CA MET A 59 1.85 -3.79 17.27
C MET A 59 0.84 -4.10 16.15
N SER A 60 -0.34 -4.62 16.49
CA SER A 60 -1.37 -4.97 15.50
C SER A 60 -1.64 -3.82 14.53
N ALA A 61 -1.69 -4.13 13.23
CA ALA A 61 -1.97 -3.14 12.19
C ALA A 61 -3.31 -2.42 12.43
N LEU A 62 -4.34 -3.16 12.85
CA LEU A 62 -5.64 -2.57 13.19
C LEU A 62 -5.52 -1.58 14.35
N THR A 63 -4.83 -1.94 15.43
CA THR A 63 -4.60 -1.04 16.57
C THR A 63 -3.84 0.21 16.14
N ALA A 64 -2.78 0.05 15.36
CA ALA A 64 -1.99 1.18 14.88
C ALA A 64 -2.81 2.08 13.94
N ALA A 65 -3.61 1.52 13.03
CA ALA A 65 -4.49 2.29 12.15
C ALA A 65 -5.55 3.09 12.94
N ILE A 66 -6.14 2.51 13.99
CA ILE A 66 -7.06 3.21 14.88
C ILE A 66 -6.36 4.37 15.59
N ILE A 67 -5.13 4.18 16.09
CA ILE A 67 -4.34 5.25 16.71
C ILE A 67 -4.11 6.38 15.71
N LEU A 68 -3.79 6.09 14.44
CA LEU A 68 -3.64 7.11 13.40
C LEU A 68 -4.96 7.88 13.17
N ALA A 69 -6.07 7.16 12.99
CA ALA A 69 -7.39 7.77 12.78
C ALA A 69 -7.78 8.70 13.93
N GLN A 70 -7.55 8.29 15.18
CA GLN A 70 -7.78 9.10 16.38
C GLN A 70 -6.86 10.33 16.50
N ASN A 71 -5.84 10.43 15.66
CA ASN A 71 -4.90 11.56 15.60
C ASN A 71 -5.00 12.34 14.28
N ASP A 72 -6.16 12.31 13.61
CA ASP A 72 -6.47 13.06 12.38
C ASP A 72 -5.53 12.68 11.21
N ILE A 73 -5.15 11.43 11.12
CA ILE A 73 -4.36 10.88 10.01
C ILE A 73 -5.21 9.84 9.30
N ASP A 74 -5.34 9.95 7.97
CA ASP A 74 -6.07 8.97 7.17
C ASP A 74 -5.24 7.68 7.03
N PRO A 75 -5.58 6.57 7.72
CA PRO A 75 -4.81 5.35 7.62
C PRO A 75 -5.24 4.50 6.45
N ILE A 76 -4.31 3.71 5.91
CA ILE A 76 -4.61 2.54 5.06
C ILE A 76 -4.22 1.30 5.88
N LEU A 77 -5.21 0.58 6.36
CA LEU A 77 -5.01 -0.66 7.10
C LEU A 77 -4.61 -1.76 6.12
N GLN A 78 -3.37 -2.22 6.18
CA GLN A 78 -3.01 -3.48 5.53
C GLN A 78 -3.62 -4.63 6.35
N LEU A 79 -4.32 -5.52 5.66
CA LEU A 79 -5.03 -6.64 6.29
C LEU A 79 -4.66 -7.93 5.58
N THR A 80 -3.83 -8.76 6.22
CA THR A 80 -3.38 -10.04 5.67
C THR A 80 -4.30 -11.18 6.07
N VAL A 81 -4.50 -12.13 5.17
CA VAL A 81 -5.27 -13.36 5.43
C VAL A 81 -4.43 -14.44 6.10
N ARG A 82 -3.11 -14.23 6.25
CA ARG A 82 -2.18 -15.21 6.83
C ARG A 82 -2.55 -15.59 8.26
N ASP A 83 -2.79 -14.60 9.11
CA ASP A 83 -2.85 -14.81 10.57
C ASP A 83 -4.28 -14.90 11.11
N ARG A 84 -5.29 -14.63 10.27
CA ARG A 84 -6.69 -14.53 10.68
C ARG A 84 -7.60 -15.37 9.82
N ASN A 85 -8.53 -16.07 10.45
CA ASN A 85 -9.62 -16.72 9.73
C ASN A 85 -10.72 -15.71 9.33
N ARG A 86 -11.67 -16.14 8.49
CA ARG A 86 -12.75 -15.30 7.98
C ARG A 86 -13.58 -14.60 9.05
N LEU A 87 -13.76 -15.21 10.22
CA LEU A 87 -14.54 -14.59 11.30
C LEU A 87 -13.78 -13.40 11.90
N ALA A 88 -12.48 -13.57 12.18
CA ALA A 88 -11.64 -12.51 12.69
C ALA A 88 -11.53 -11.36 11.67
N LEU A 89 -11.29 -11.66 10.38
CA LEU A 89 -11.20 -10.66 9.32
C LEU A 89 -12.49 -9.84 9.16
N GLN A 90 -13.67 -10.48 9.23
CA GLN A 90 -14.95 -9.76 9.18
C GLN A 90 -15.17 -8.90 10.42
N GLY A 91 -14.79 -9.38 11.60
CA GLY A 91 -14.82 -8.61 12.84
C GLY A 91 -13.91 -7.38 12.77
N ASP A 92 -12.69 -7.56 12.25
CA ASP A 92 -11.72 -6.47 12.06
C ASP A 92 -12.24 -5.40 11.08
N LEU A 93 -12.88 -5.80 9.97
CA LEU A 93 -13.48 -4.85 9.01
C LEU A 93 -14.60 -3.99 9.63
N VAL A 94 -15.47 -4.61 10.43
CA VAL A 94 -16.53 -3.87 11.15
C VAL A 94 -15.91 -2.94 12.19
N GLY A 95 -14.97 -3.43 12.99
CA GLY A 95 -14.31 -2.67 14.03
C GLY A 95 -13.47 -1.51 13.49
N ALA A 96 -12.74 -1.74 12.39
CA ALA A 96 -11.99 -0.70 11.68
C ALA A 96 -12.90 0.46 11.26
N SER A 97 -13.98 0.15 10.55
CA SER A 97 -14.95 1.15 10.09
C SER A 97 -15.60 1.90 11.24
N ALA A 98 -15.99 1.21 12.33
CA ALA A 98 -16.60 1.83 13.50
C ALA A 98 -15.68 2.85 14.19
N LEU A 99 -14.36 2.70 14.04
CA LEU A 99 -13.33 3.55 14.65
C LEU A 99 -12.65 4.50 13.66
N GLY A 100 -13.24 4.72 12.48
CA GLY A 100 -12.79 5.70 11.50
C GLY A 100 -11.68 5.22 10.57
N VAL A 101 -11.39 3.92 10.53
CA VAL A 101 -10.45 3.32 9.58
C VAL A 101 -11.24 2.81 8.38
N HIS A 102 -11.15 3.51 7.26
CA HIS A 102 -11.98 3.25 6.08
C HIS A 102 -11.20 2.74 4.87
N ASN A 103 -9.89 3.02 4.77
CA ASN A 103 -9.08 2.47 3.68
C ASN A 103 -8.48 1.14 4.12
N ILE A 104 -8.70 0.11 3.32
CA ILE A 104 -8.21 -1.25 3.59
C ILE A 104 -7.37 -1.73 2.40
N LEU A 105 -6.20 -2.27 2.64
CA LEU A 105 -5.39 -2.95 1.63
C LEU A 105 -5.39 -4.46 1.91
N CYS A 106 -6.08 -5.22 1.07
CA CYS A 106 -6.22 -6.67 1.22
C CYS A 106 -5.00 -7.41 0.66
N LEU A 107 -4.32 -8.18 1.51
CA LEU A 107 -3.05 -8.84 1.21
C LEU A 107 -3.06 -10.32 1.60
N SER A 108 -2.18 -11.10 0.96
CA SER A 108 -1.94 -12.49 1.37
C SER A 108 -1.10 -12.61 2.64
N GLY A 109 -0.12 -11.72 2.81
CA GLY A 109 0.91 -11.78 3.85
C GLY A 109 2.12 -12.62 3.42
N ASP A 110 3.26 -12.42 4.09
CA ASP A 110 4.50 -13.15 3.84
C ASP A 110 4.42 -14.59 4.41
N ASP A 111 5.19 -15.53 3.84
CA ASP A 111 5.27 -16.89 4.37
C ASP A 111 5.87 -16.85 5.81
N PRO A 112 5.23 -17.48 6.81
CA PRO A 112 5.78 -17.56 8.17
C PRO A 112 7.21 -18.07 8.25
N LYS A 113 7.63 -18.90 7.31
CA LYS A 113 9.00 -19.46 7.26
C LYS A 113 10.10 -18.41 7.10
N VAL A 114 9.79 -17.21 6.60
CA VAL A 114 10.79 -16.12 6.47
C VAL A 114 10.86 -15.26 7.73
N GLY A 115 9.95 -15.47 8.69
CA GLY A 115 9.89 -14.74 9.94
C GLY A 115 10.79 -15.29 11.07
N ASP A 116 10.57 -14.77 12.25
CA ASP A 116 11.29 -15.18 13.46
C ASP A 116 10.59 -16.33 14.23
N GLN A 117 9.40 -16.75 13.77
CA GLN A 117 8.62 -17.88 14.30
C GLN A 117 8.18 -18.79 13.15
N PRO A 118 9.11 -19.51 12.48
CA PRO A 118 8.84 -20.25 11.26
C PRO A 118 7.88 -21.44 11.43
N GLU A 119 7.63 -21.88 12.66
CA GLU A 119 6.67 -22.92 13.02
C GLU A 119 5.21 -22.42 13.05
N THR A 120 4.98 -21.12 12.92
CA THR A 120 3.65 -20.53 12.91
C THR A 120 2.81 -21.14 11.79
N LYS A 121 1.60 -21.59 12.14
CA LYS A 121 0.65 -22.13 11.19
C LYS A 121 -0.25 -21.04 10.67
N PRO A 122 -0.25 -20.75 9.35
CA PRO A 122 -1.14 -19.77 8.77
C PRO A 122 -2.60 -20.25 8.86
N ALA A 123 -3.53 -19.31 8.98
CA ALA A 123 -4.95 -19.62 9.05
C ALA A 123 -5.47 -20.28 7.76
N GLN A 124 -5.01 -19.81 6.59
CA GLN A 124 -5.33 -20.36 5.24
C GLN A 124 -6.83 -20.64 5.01
N ASP A 125 -7.70 -19.86 5.63
CA ASP A 125 -9.16 -20.05 5.54
C ASP A 125 -9.75 -19.40 4.28
N ILE A 126 -9.22 -18.22 3.90
CA ILE A 126 -9.56 -17.50 2.68
C ILE A 126 -8.30 -16.88 2.06
N ASP A 127 -8.36 -16.57 0.77
CA ASP A 127 -7.32 -15.79 0.09
C ASP A 127 -7.64 -14.28 0.07
N SER A 128 -6.69 -13.47 -0.39
CA SER A 128 -6.87 -12.01 -0.47
C SER A 128 -7.97 -11.58 -1.45
N THR A 129 -8.25 -12.38 -2.49
CA THR A 129 -9.33 -12.10 -3.43
C THR A 129 -10.70 -12.33 -2.78
N THR A 130 -10.83 -13.39 -2.00
CA THR A 130 -12.01 -13.67 -1.19
C THR A 130 -12.23 -12.61 -0.11
N LEU A 131 -11.13 -12.09 0.50
CA LEU A 131 -11.22 -10.99 1.47
C LEU A 131 -11.77 -9.72 0.81
N VAL A 132 -11.31 -9.37 -0.40
CA VAL A 132 -11.85 -8.25 -1.18
C VAL A 132 -13.35 -8.43 -1.43
N ALA A 133 -13.76 -9.59 -1.95
CA ALA A 133 -15.18 -9.87 -2.22
C ALA A 133 -16.03 -9.80 -0.94
N THR A 134 -15.50 -10.31 0.18
CA THR A 134 -16.14 -10.23 1.51
C THR A 134 -16.33 -8.77 1.95
N ALA A 135 -15.28 -7.97 1.91
CA ALA A 135 -15.34 -6.56 2.27
C ALA A 135 -16.33 -5.78 1.38
N ASN A 136 -16.32 -6.07 0.08
CA ASN A 136 -17.26 -5.46 -0.87
C ASN A 136 -18.72 -5.85 -0.56
N MET A 137 -19.01 -7.13 -0.36
CA MET A 137 -20.35 -7.60 0.05
C MET A 137 -20.82 -6.92 1.33
N MET A 138 -19.94 -6.80 2.34
CA MET A 138 -20.29 -6.19 3.61
C MET A 138 -20.65 -4.69 3.44
N ARG A 139 -19.95 -3.94 2.57
CA ARG A 139 -20.24 -2.52 2.32
C ARG A 139 -21.43 -2.30 1.39
N THR A 140 -21.63 -3.15 0.35
CA THR A 140 -22.65 -2.93 -0.68
C THR A 140 -23.96 -3.61 -0.36
N ASP A 141 -23.92 -4.89 0.02
CA ASP A 141 -25.09 -5.71 0.27
C ASP A 141 -25.58 -5.61 1.73
N LYS A 142 -24.74 -4.97 2.58
CA LYS A 142 -25.00 -4.79 4.03
C LYS A 142 -25.23 -6.14 4.73
N LYS A 143 -24.44 -7.17 4.33
CA LYS A 143 -24.54 -8.53 4.84
C LYS A 143 -23.16 -9.14 5.01
N PHE A 144 -23.03 -9.97 6.03
CA PHE A 144 -21.93 -10.93 6.12
C PHE A 144 -22.08 -12.05 5.07
N PRO A 145 -21.02 -12.76 4.71
CA PRO A 145 -21.10 -13.95 3.84
C PRO A 145 -22.10 -15.03 4.32
N SER A 146 -22.42 -15.06 5.60
CA SER A 146 -23.46 -15.92 6.17
C SER A 146 -24.89 -15.52 5.81
N GLY A 147 -25.08 -14.36 5.17
CA GLY A 147 -26.39 -13.77 4.89
C GLY A 147 -26.98 -12.91 6.03
N ARG A 148 -26.35 -12.89 7.21
CA ARG A 148 -26.77 -12.06 8.34
C ARG A 148 -26.54 -10.58 8.02
N ALA A 149 -27.54 -9.73 8.30
CA ALA A 149 -27.51 -8.30 8.06
C ALA A 149 -26.47 -7.59 8.93
N ILE A 150 -25.94 -6.46 8.40
CA ILE A 150 -25.07 -5.51 9.11
C ILE A 150 -25.73 -4.13 9.04
N ASP A 151 -25.96 -3.52 10.20
CA ASP A 151 -26.54 -2.19 10.29
C ASP A 151 -25.86 -1.39 11.41
N PRO A 152 -25.20 -0.25 11.09
CA PRO A 152 -24.90 0.24 9.75
C PRO A 152 -23.83 -0.59 9.03
N ALA A 153 -23.85 -0.58 7.70
CA ALA A 153 -22.81 -1.21 6.89
C ALA A 153 -21.45 -0.51 7.08
N PRO A 154 -20.33 -1.25 7.03
CA PRO A 154 -19.01 -0.63 7.14
C PRO A 154 -18.71 0.25 5.93
N LYS A 155 -18.11 1.41 6.17
CA LYS A 155 -17.57 2.29 5.13
C LYS A 155 -16.18 1.81 4.79
N LEU A 156 -15.97 1.32 3.57
CA LEU A 156 -14.70 0.75 3.14
C LEU A 156 -14.31 1.25 1.75
N PHE A 157 -13.07 1.71 1.61
CA PHE A 157 -12.38 1.96 0.36
C PHE A 157 -11.30 0.89 0.20
N ILE A 158 -11.49 0.00 -0.77
CA ILE A 158 -10.82 -1.31 -0.81
C ILE A 158 -9.67 -1.28 -1.81
N GLY A 159 -8.48 -1.49 -1.31
CA GLY A 159 -7.25 -1.60 -2.09
C GLY A 159 -6.77 -3.04 -2.28
N GLY A 160 -5.97 -3.23 -3.31
CA GLY A 160 -5.25 -4.47 -3.58
C GLY A 160 -3.84 -4.20 -4.05
N ALA A 161 -2.98 -5.21 -3.96
CA ALA A 161 -1.61 -5.12 -4.45
C ALA A 161 -1.49 -5.58 -5.92
N GLU A 162 -0.53 -4.97 -6.64
CA GLU A 162 -0.14 -5.34 -8.00
C GLU A 162 1.38 -5.25 -8.19
N VAL A 163 1.94 -5.95 -9.18
CA VAL A 163 3.39 -6.05 -9.42
C VAL A 163 3.73 -5.75 -10.88
N PRO A 164 3.90 -4.48 -11.28
CA PRO A 164 4.13 -4.09 -12.68
C PRO A 164 5.43 -4.62 -13.28
N SER A 165 6.48 -4.83 -12.49
CA SER A 165 7.80 -5.27 -12.96
C SER A 165 7.84 -6.70 -13.49
N LYS A 166 6.77 -7.49 -13.34
CA LYS A 166 6.71 -8.88 -13.82
C LYS A 166 6.22 -9.05 -15.27
N GLY A 167 6.41 -8.04 -16.12
CA GLY A 167 6.07 -8.09 -17.53
C GLY A 167 4.66 -7.59 -17.84
N LYS A 168 4.02 -8.13 -18.89
CA LYS A 168 2.68 -7.67 -19.29
C LYS A 168 1.64 -7.95 -18.20
N PRO A 169 0.74 -6.99 -17.91
CA PRO A 169 -0.31 -7.19 -16.90
C PRO A 169 -1.27 -8.32 -17.33
N ASN A 170 -1.69 -9.11 -16.37
CA ASN A 170 -2.81 -10.04 -16.57
C ASN A 170 -4.12 -9.24 -16.39
N THR A 171 -4.63 -8.70 -17.49
CA THR A 171 -5.81 -7.83 -17.50
C THR A 171 -7.07 -8.55 -17.01
N GLU A 172 -7.24 -9.86 -17.29
CA GLU A 172 -8.36 -10.66 -16.81
C GLU A 172 -8.35 -10.79 -15.29
N LYS A 173 -7.17 -11.06 -14.71
CA LYS A 173 -7.00 -11.12 -13.25
C LYS A 173 -7.30 -9.77 -12.59
N ILE A 174 -6.82 -8.67 -13.16
CA ILE A 174 -7.07 -7.31 -12.65
C ILE A 174 -8.56 -6.96 -12.74
N LEU A 175 -9.21 -7.24 -13.88
CA LEU A 175 -10.64 -7.04 -14.04
C LEU A 175 -11.45 -7.91 -13.06
N GLY A 176 -11.02 -9.14 -12.81
CA GLY A 176 -11.61 -10.00 -11.78
C GLY A 176 -11.52 -9.40 -10.38
N LYS A 177 -10.36 -8.84 -10.02
CA LYS A 177 -10.19 -8.12 -8.74
C LYS A 177 -11.11 -6.89 -8.64
N ILE A 178 -11.22 -6.10 -9.71
CA ILE A 178 -12.12 -4.94 -9.77
C ILE A 178 -13.58 -5.37 -9.64
N LYS A 179 -14.00 -6.43 -10.34
CA LYS A 179 -15.35 -7.00 -10.23
C LYS A 179 -15.67 -7.45 -8.80
N ASN A 180 -14.67 -7.93 -8.07
CA ASN A 180 -14.81 -8.31 -6.66
C ASN A 180 -14.85 -7.10 -5.71
N GLY A 181 -14.60 -5.87 -6.19
CA GLY A 181 -14.78 -4.64 -5.42
C GLY A 181 -13.52 -3.86 -5.09
N ILE A 182 -12.41 -4.09 -5.80
CA ILE A 182 -11.21 -3.25 -5.68
C ILE A 182 -11.51 -1.83 -6.21
N ASP A 183 -11.20 -0.83 -5.41
CA ASP A 183 -11.32 0.59 -5.76
C ASP A 183 -9.97 1.17 -6.22
N PHE A 184 -8.85 0.71 -5.63
CA PHE A 184 -7.51 1.17 -5.99
C PHE A 184 -6.47 0.06 -5.87
N PHE A 185 -5.35 0.25 -6.56
CA PHE A 185 -4.17 -0.60 -6.44
C PHE A 185 -2.99 0.20 -5.91
N GLN A 186 -2.22 -0.42 -5.00
CA GLN A 186 -0.87 -0.01 -4.68
C GLN A 186 0.09 -1.04 -5.27
N THR A 187 1.15 -0.55 -5.96
CA THR A 187 2.07 -1.48 -6.60
C THR A 187 3.29 -1.76 -5.74
N GLN A 188 3.97 -2.86 -6.06
CA GLN A 188 5.34 -3.10 -5.62
C GLN A 188 6.25 -1.96 -6.13
N TYR A 189 7.47 -1.84 -5.61
CA TYR A 189 8.47 -0.88 -6.09
C TYR A 189 8.63 -0.93 -7.60
N VAL A 190 8.61 0.24 -8.23
CA VAL A 190 8.89 0.42 -9.66
C VAL A 190 10.00 1.45 -9.80
N PHE A 191 11.09 1.07 -10.47
CA PHE A 191 12.25 1.94 -10.71
C PHE A 191 12.53 2.15 -12.21
N GLU A 192 11.74 1.53 -13.10
CA GLU A 192 11.91 1.62 -14.54
C GLU A 192 10.66 2.24 -15.20
N ALA A 193 10.79 3.52 -15.56
CA ALA A 193 9.69 4.31 -16.09
C ALA A 193 9.12 3.75 -17.40
N LYS A 194 9.99 3.27 -18.30
CA LYS A 194 9.56 2.70 -19.59
C LYS A 194 8.69 1.45 -19.42
N LYS A 195 9.08 0.54 -18.51
CA LYS A 195 8.26 -0.63 -18.20
C LYS A 195 6.92 -0.26 -17.60
N LEU A 196 6.90 0.75 -16.72
CA LEU A 196 5.65 1.26 -16.17
C LEU A 196 4.74 1.84 -17.25
N GLU A 197 5.28 2.65 -18.17
CA GLU A 197 4.51 3.23 -19.26
C GLU A 197 3.90 2.14 -20.15
N GLU A 198 4.67 1.13 -20.53
CA GLU A 198 4.19 -0.02 -21.30
C GLU A 198 3.10 -0.80 -20.54
N TYR A 199 3.28 -1.00 -19.25
CA TYR A 199 2.31 -1.66 -18.36
C TYR A 199 0.99 -0.87 -18.32
N MET A 200 1.07 0.44 -18.02
CA MET A 200 -0.10 1.32 -17.94
C MET A 200 -0.82 1.46 -19.28
N LYS A 201 -0.08 1.45 -20.42
CA LYS A 201 -0.68 1.43 -21.77
C LYS A 201 -1.55 0.20 -21.97
N VAL A 202 -1.10 -1.00 -21.59
CA VAL A 202 -1.92 -2.22 -21.72
C VAL A 202 -3.17 -2.13 -20.85
N LEU A 203 -3.08 -1.57 -19.64
CA LEU A 203 -4.24 -1.36 -18.77
C LEU A 203 -5.25 -0.35 -19.38
N ASN A 204 -4.73 0.72 -19.99
CA ASN A 204 -5.56 1.69 -20.70
C ASN A 204 -6.31 1.05 -21.87
N ASP A 205 -5.61 0.29 -22.71
CA ASP A 205 -6.18 -0.37 -23.89
C ASP A 205 -7.25 -1.41 -23.50
N ALA A 206 -7.17 -1.97 -22.29
CA ALA A 206 -8.18 -2.86 -21.70
C ALA A 206 -9.32 -2.12 -20.95
N GLY A 207 -9.36 -0.79 -20.93
CA GLY A 207 -10.38 0.02 -20.24
C GLY A 207 -10.36 -0.14 -18.70
N ILE A 208 -9.20 -0.48 -18.13
CA ILE A 208 -9.04 -0.69 -16.69
C ILE A 208 -8.84 0.63 -15.95
N LEU A 209 -8.15 1.59 -16.58
CA LEU A 209 -7.80 2.87 -15.95
C LEU A 209 -9.00 3.77 -15.63
N GLU A 210 -10.14 3.51 -16.26
CA GLU A 210 -11.41 4.20 -15.98
C GLU A 210 -12.17 3.63 -14.78
N LYS A 211 -11.76 2.44 -14.32
CA LYS A 211 -12.49 1.68 -13.29
C LYS A 211 -11.82 1.67 -11.93
N THR A 212 -10.53 2.01 -11.87
CA THR A 212 -9.74 1.93 -10.64
C THR A 212 -8.54 2.87 -10.69
N SER A 213 -7.99 3.20 -9.54
CA SER A 213 -6.81 4.07 -9.40
C SER A 213 -5.55 3.25 -9.15
N PHE A 214 -4.42 3.67 -9.77
CA PHE A 214 -3.10 3.06 -9.52
C PHE A 214 -2.19 4.04 -8.79
N LEU A 215 -1.70 3.62 -7.62
CA LEU A 215 -0.67 4.30 -6.84
C LEU A 215 0.63 3.52 -6.97
N ILE A 216 1.64 4.12 -7.57
CA ILE A 216 2.86 3.43 -7.96
C ILE A 216 3.83 3.38 -6.79
N GLY A 217 4.29 2.17 -6.46
CA GLY A 217 5.24 1.92 -5.39
C GLY A 217 6.63 2.47 -5.74
N LEU A 218 7.21 3.24 -4.84
CA LEU A 218 8.55 3.79 -4.96
C LEU A 218 9.16 3.98 -3.57
N GLY A 219 10.48 4.10 -3.48
CA GLY A 219 11.09 4.44 -2.20
C GLY A 219 12.59 4.62 -2.27
N PRO A 220 13.17 5.37 -1.31
CA PRO A 220 14.59 5.66 -1.30
C PRO A 220 15.41 4.46 -0.86
N PHE A 221 16.53 4.24 -1.51
CA PHE A 221 17.56 3.28 -1.10
C PHE A 221 18.36 3.80 0.11
N ALA A 222 18.86 2.90 0.93
CA ALA A 222 19.81 3.27 1.97
C ALA A 222 21.24 3.41 1.39
N SER A 223 21.53 2.63 0.34
CA SER A 223 22.83 2.59 -0.36
C SER A 223 22.69 1.77 -1.65
N ALA A 224 23.72 1.78 -2.51
CA ALA A 224 23.81 0.90 -3.67
C ALA A 224 23.74 -0.59 -3.25
N LYS A 225 24.35 -0.96 -2.10
CA LYS A 225 24.25 -2.31 -1.55
C LYS A 225 22.81 -2.70 -1.23
N SER A 226 22.02 -1.78 -0.66
CA SER A 226 20.60 -2.04 -0.39
C SER A 226 19.76 -2.15 -1.66
N ALA A 227 20.09 -1.38 -2.71
CA ALA A 227 19.43 -1.50 -4.01
C ALA A 227 19.68 -2.87 -4.65
N LYS A 228 20.92 -3.37 -4.64
CA LYS A 228 21.25 -4.72 -5.08
C LYS A 228 20.50 -5.78 -4.27
N TRP A 229 20.51 -5.65 -2.94
CA TRP A 229 19.80 -6.58 -2.07
C TRP A 229 18.29 -6.62 -2.38
N MET A 230 17.65 -5.46 -2.63
CA MET A 230 16.24 -5.42 -3.03
C MET A 230 15.99 -6.17 -4.33
N ASN A 231 16.88 -6.03 -5.31
CA ASN A 231 16.82 -6.73 -6.59
C ASN A 231 16.88 -8.26 -6.42
N ASP A 232 17.75 -8.73 -5.53
CA ASP A 232 18.01 -10.15 -5.32
C ASP A 232 16.96 -10.83 -4.42
N ASN A 233 16.34 -10.08 -3.50
CA ASN A 233 15.55 -10.65 -2.42
C ASN A 233 14.07 -10.24 -2.40
N LEU A 234 13.69 -9.13 -3.02
CA LEU A 234 12.29 -8.68 -3.01
C LEU A 234 11.55 -9.14 -4.27
N PHE A 235 10.52 -9.92 -4.06
CA PHE A 235 9.69 -10.41 -5.14
C PHE A 235 9.11 -9.27 -5.98
N GLY A 236 9.42 -9.29 -7.29
CA GLY A 236 8.86 -8.34 -8.24
C GLY A 236 9.49 -6.94 -8.18
N VAL A 237 10.63 -6.79 -7.53
CA VAL A 237 11.46 -5.59 -7.61
C VAL A 237 12.50 -5.77 -8.69
N ASP A 238 12.68 -4.74 -9.51
CA ASP A 238 13.69 -4.67 -10.57
C ASP A 238 14.32 -3.27 -10.51
N VAL A 239 15.56 -3.20 -10.05
CA VAL A 239 16.34 -1.97 -9.93
C VAL A 239 17.33 -1.92 -11.09
N PRO A 240 17.20 -0.97 -12.03
CA PRO A 240 18.12 -0.84 -13.15
C PRO A 240 19.57 -0.67 -12.72
N ASP A 241 20.50 -1.34 -13.43
CA ASP A 241 21.95 -1.23 -13.18
C ASP A 241 22.44 0.22 -13.21
N GLU A 242 21.82 1.06 -14.01
CA GLU A 242 22.13 2.49 -14.11
C GLU A 242 21.91 3.22 -12.78
N ILE A 243 20.80 2.91 -12.09
CA ILE A 243 20.50 3.48 -10.76
C ILE A 243 21.54 2.96 -9.75
N ILE A 244 21.86 1.67 -9.80
CA ILE A 244 22.86 1.08 -8.89
C ILE A 244 24.23 1.75 -9.09
N LYS A 245 24.71 1.88 -10.33
CA LYS A 245 25.98 2.54 -10.67
C LYS A 245 25.97 4.02 -10.25
N ARG A 246 24.87 4.73 -10.47
CA ARG A 246 24.69 6.11 -10.06
C ARG A 246 24.84 6.28 -8.55
N LEU A 247 24.24 5.38 -7.76
CA LEU A 247 24.39 5.36 -6.31
C LEU A 247 25.84 5.04 -5.89
N GLU A 248 26.52 4.08 -6.55
CA GLU A 248 27.91 3.74 -6.25
C GLU A 248 28.89 4.90 -6.46
N GLN A 249 28.62 5.73 -7.46
CA GLN A 249 29.47 6.89 -7.80
C GLN A 249 29.19 8.13 -6.94
N ALA A 250 28.05 8.15 -6.25
CA ALA A 250 27.64 9.30 -5.45
C ALA A 250 28.46 9.44 -4.16
N LYS A 251 28.88 10.68 -3.84
CA LYS A 251 29.51 10.99 -2.53
C LYS A 251 28.56 10.78 -1.36
N ASP A 252 27.28 11.11 -1.55
CA ASP A 252 26.18 10.85 -0.61
C ASP A 252 25.11 10.02 -1.31
N GLN A 253 25.12 8.73 -1.06
CA GLN A 253 24.20 7.79 -1.67
C GLN A 253 22.74 8.00 -1.22
N LYS A 254 22.52 8.56 -0.02
CA LYS A 254 21.16 8.82 0.49
C LYS A 254 20.55 10.03 -0.24
N GLU A 255 21.32 11.10 -0.38
CA GLU A 255 20.89 12.28 -1.14
C GLU A 255 20.68 11.93 -2.63
N GLU A 256 21.57 11.14 -3.21
CA GLU A 256 21.39 10.67 -4.59
C GLU A 256 20.14 9.81 -4.75
N SER A 257 19.84 8.95 -3.79
CA SER A 257 18.62 8.15 -3.79
C SER A 257 17.35 9.00 -3.69
N LYS A 258 17.35 10.10 -2.93
CA LYS A 258 16.23 11.06 -2.92
C LYS A 258 16.02 11.68 -4.29
N LYS A 259 17.10 12.09 -4.97
CA LYS A 259 17.03 12.65 -6.33
C LYS A 259 16.46 11.64 -7.32
N VAL A 260 16.90 10.38 -7.27
CA VAL A 260 16.34 9.30 -8.10
C VAL A 260 14.83 9.18 -7.88
N CYS A 261 14.38 9.15 -6.61
CA CYS A 261 12.96 9.09 -6.32
C CYS A 261 12.21 10.32 -6.88
N PHE A 262 12.76 11.52 -6.70
CA PHE A 262 12.15 12.75 -7.19
C PHE A 262 12.01 12.74 -8.73
N GLU A 263 13.08 12.40 -9.44
CA GLU A 263 13.08 12.31 -10.90
C GLU A 263 12.06 11.30 -11.42
N LEU A 264 11.99 10.11 -10.79
CA LEU A 264 11.00 9.10 -11.15
C LEU A 264 9.57 9.56 -10.86
N ILE A 265 9.32 10.29 -9.76
CA ILE A 265 8.00 10.84 -9.47
C ILE A 265 7.56 11.81 -10.55
N GLN A 266 8.45 12.70 -11.03
CA GLN A 266 8.13 13.62 -12.13
C GLN A 266 7.73 12.86 -13.40
N ILE A 267 8.50 11.83 -13.76
CA ILE A 267 8.20 11.01 -14.93
C ILE A 267 6.87 10.24 -14.74
N PHE A 268 6.66 9.62 -13.58
CA PHE A 268 5.46 8.81 -13.31
C PHE A 268 4.18 9.64 -13.32
N ARG A 269 4.26 10.91 -12.90
CA ARG A 269 3.13 11.85 -12.93
C ARG A 269 2.59 12.08 -14.33
N GLU A 270 3.46 12.03 -15.35
CA GLU A 270 3.07 12.20 -16.75
C GLU A 270 2.52 10.93 -17.40
N ILE A 271 2.68 9.77 -16.76
CA ILE A 271 2.18 8.49 -17.29
C ILE A 271 0.66 8.41 -17.10
N LYS A 272 -0.07 8.26 -18.20
CA LYS A 272 -1.51 8.15 -18.19
C LYS A 272 -2.00 7.02 -17.26
N GLY A 273 -2.87 7.38 -16.30
CA GLY A 273 -3.49 6.42 -15.38
C GLY A 273 -2.76 6.26 -14.05
N VAL A 274 -1.56 6.82 -13.90
CA VAL A 274 -0.93 6.96 -12.58
C VAL A 274 -1.68 8.05 -11.81
N LYS A 275 -2.25 7.69 -10.67
CA LYS A 275 -3.05 8.59 -9.84
C LYS A 275 -2.32 9.04 -8.56
N GLY A 276 -1.13 8.51 -8.33
CA GLY A 276 -0.32 8.88 -7.19
C GLY A 276 0.86 7.95 -6.99
N ILE A 277 1.62 8.25 -5.95
CA ILE A 277 2.81 7.48 -5.53
C ILE A 277 2.57 6.88 -4.15
N HIS A 278 2.93 5.61 -4.00
CA HIS A 278 3.00 4.92 -2.72
C HIS A 278 4.46 4.80 -2.28
N LEU A 279 4.87 5.64 -1.31
CA LEU A 279 6.25 5.68 -0.84
C LEU A 279 6.47 4.70 0.31
N MET A 280 7.38 3.77 0.08
CA MET A 280 7.76 2.70 1.01
C MET A 280 9.23 2.83 1.43
N GLY A 281 9.54 2.36 2.65
CA GLY A 281 10.93 2.32 3.11
C GLY A 281 11.04 2.05 4.60
N HIS A 282 11.71 0.96 4.97
CA HIS A 282 11.90 0.62 6.37
C HIS A 282 12.68 1.70 7.13
N LYS A 283 12.08 2.27 8.19
CA LYS A 283 12.66 3.37 9.00
C LYS A 283 13.07 4.60 8.18
N LYS A 284 12.27 4.96 7.17
CA LYS A 284 12.55 6.06 6.24
C LYS A 284 11.51 7.17 6.28
N GLU A 285 10.67 7.22 7.30
CA GLU A 285 9.53 8.13 7.37
C GLU A 285 9.93 9.62 7.19
N GLU A 286 11.09 10.04 7.72
CA GLU A 286 11.59 11.43 7.56
C GLU A 286 12.00 11.70 6.11
N VAL A 287 12.79 10.81 5.50
CA VAL A 287 13.23 10.93 4.10
C VAL A 287 12.05 10.89 3.14
N ILE A 288 11.07 10.02 3.40
CA ILE A 288 9.82 9.95 2.62
C ILE A 288 9.05 11.27 2.72
N ALA A 289 8.97 11.85 3.91
CA ALA A 289 8.31 13.14 4.09
C ALA A 289 9.00 14.27 3.33
N GLU A 290 10.33 14.29 3.27
CA GLU A 290 11.11 15.24 2.45
C GLU A 290 10.79 15.07 0.96
N ILE A 291 10.84 13.84 0.45
CA ILE A 291 10.52 13.52 -0.95
C ILE A 291 9.11 14.01 -1.32
N ILE A 292 8.11 13.75 -0.46
CA ILE A 292 6.73 14.20 -0.72
C ILE A 292 6.64 15.72 -0.77
N LYS A 293 7.26 16.42 0.20
CA LYS A 293 7.23 17.90 0.26
C LYS A 293 7.82 18.51 -1.00
N GLU A 294 9.00 18.06 -1.40
CA GLU A 294 9.66 18.53 -2.62
C GLU A 294 8.81 18.25 -3.87
N SER A 295 8.22 17.05 -3.96
CA SER A 295 7.37 16.66 -5.09
C SER A 295 6.03 17.39 -5.17
N LYS A 296 5.53 17.97 -4.06
CA LYS A 296 4.28 18.75 -4.05
C LYS A 296 4.50 20.22 -4.45
N ILE A 297 5.73 20.73 -4.37
CA ILE A 297 6.07 22.11 -4.70
C ILE A 297 6.39 22.26 -6.20
N SER A 298 6.86 21.23 -6.83
CA SER A 298 7.20 21.13 -8.26
C SER A 298 6.01 20.66 -9.08
#